data_eb402ce2c8cc54cbc7cb9644bdc09d62
#
_entry.id   eb402ce2c8cc54cbc7cb9644bdc09d62
#
_cell.length_a   1.000
_cell.length_b   1.000
_cell.length_c   1.000
_cell.angle_alpha   90.00
_cell.angle_beta   90.00
_cell.angle_gamma   90.00
#
_symmetry.space_group_name_H-M   'P 1'
#
loop_
_entity.id
_entity.type
_entity.pdbx_description
1 polymer ?
#
loop_
_entity_poly.entity_id
_entity_poly.type
_entity_poly.pdbx_seq_one_letter_code
_entity_poly.pdbx_strand_id
1 'polypeptide(L)'
;MESTDREERKEAFEKWANLYEGVSDKLDELYDKLIEVRVEMAKKLGYDNYTELAYRNMGRLDYTPEHVEKFREQIRTVITPAVDRMRKAQAKRLGLDSVKYYDESLTLQAATQILSAAKIIWWGRRPKCTARSRPKRRNSSTS
;
A
#
# COMPACT_ATOMS: atom_id res chain seq x y z
N MET A 1 2.98 -15.30 -0.87
CA MET A 1 3.07 -15.02 -2.32
C MET A 1 4.51 -14.94 -2.84
N GLU A 2 5.48 -15.47 -2.09
CA GLU A 2 6.91 -15.48 -2.46
C GLU A 2 7.38 -16.86 -2.98
N SER A 3 6.46 -17.81 -3.19
CA SER A 3 6.79 -19.13 -3.73
C SER A 3 7.34 -19.02 -5.16
N THR A 4 8.28 -19.88 -5.52
CA THR A 4 8.79 -20.00 -6.88
C THR A 4 7.80 -20.72 -7.80
N ASP A 5 6.88 -21.50 -7.25
CA ASP A 5 5.79 -22.13 -7.97
C ASP A 5 4.71 -21.11 -8.36
N ARG A 6 4.42 -21.02 -9.66
CA ARG A 6 3.48 -20.05 -10.20
C ARG A 6 2.03 -20.38 -9.88
N GLU A 7 1.67 -21.66 -9.92
CA GLU A 7 0.30 -22.10 -9.63
C GLU A 7 -0.02 -21.89 -8.14
N GLU A 8 0.93 -22.15 -7.26
CA GLU A 8 0.76 -21.88 -5.83
C GLU A 8 0.55 -20.38 -5.53
N ARG A 9 1.30 -19.49 -6.22
CA ARG A 9 1.09 -18.03 -6.09
C ARG A 9 -0.29 -17.62 -6.58
N LYS A 10 -0.72 -18.15 -7.72
CA LYS A 10 -2.03 -17.88 -8.32
C LYS A 10 -3.14 -18.32 -7.38
N GLU A 11 -3.09 -19.56 -6.90
CA GLU A 11 -4.08 -20.10 -5.97
C GLU A 11 -4.17 -19.27 -4.67
N ALA A 12 -3.02 -18.89 -4.11
CA ALA A 12 -2.98 -18.04 -2.92
C ALA A 12 -3.60 -16.67 -3.16
N PHE A 13 -3.38 -16.08 -4.34
CA PHE A 13 -3.98 -14.81 -4.72
C PHE A 13 -5.49 -14.94 -4.94
N GLU A 14 -5.94 -15.97 -5.63
CA GLU A 14 -7.37 -16.23 -5.88
C GLU A 14 -8.13 -16.42 -4.55
N LYS A 15 -7.58 -17.18 -3.62
CA LYS A 15 -8.16 -17.32 -2.27
C LYS A 15 -8.29 -16.00 -1.54
N TRP A 16 -7.27 -15.16 -1.65
CA TRP A 16 -7.28 -13.82 -1.06
C TRP A 16 -8.31 -12.90 -1.75
N ALA A 17 -8.38 -12.90 -3.08
CA ALA A 17 -9.33 -12.12 -3.84
C ALA A 17 -10.78 -12.52 -3.54
N ASN A 18 -11.07 -13.83 -3.53
CA ASN A 18 -12.40 -14.36 -3.21
C ASN A 18 -12.89 -13.98 -1.80
N LEU A 19 -11.96 -13.81 -0.85
CA LEU A 19 -12.32 -13.31 0.48
C LEU A 19 -12.91 -11.88 0.40
N TYR A 20 -12.28 -11.01 -0.38
CA TYR A 20 -12.75 -9.63 -0.56
C TYR A 20 -14.02 -9.56 -1.42
N GLU A 21 -14.11 -10.39 -2.46
CA GLU A 21 -15.30 -10.49 -3.31
C GLU A 21 -16.53 -10.90 -2.49
N GLY A 22 -16.37 -11.82 -1.52
CA GLY A 22 -17.44 -12.24 -0.64
C GLY A 22 -17.96 -11.17 0.33
N VAL A 23 -17.25 -10.04 0.46
CA VAL A 23 -17.66 -8.90 1.30
C VAL A 23 -17.78 -7.58 0.53
N SER A 24 -17.62 -7.61 -0.80
CA SER A 24 -17.59 -6.41 -1.66
C SER A 24 -18.83 -5.57 -1.49
N ASP A 25 -20.03 -6.17 -1.54
CA ASP A 25 -21.31 -5.43 -1.41
C ASP A 25 -21.40 -4.64 -0.10
N LYS A 26 -20.91 -5.24 1.00
CA LYS A 26 -20.88 -4.57 2.31
C LYS A 26 -19.87 -3.43 2.37
N LEU A 27 -18.73 -3.60 1.69
CA LEU A 27 -17.71 -2.56 1.60
C LEU A 27 -18.20 -1.40 0.74
N ASP A 28 -18.88 -1.69 -0.35
CA ASP A 28 -19.45 -0.68 -1.25
C ASP A 28 -20.55 0.11 -0.54
N GLU A 29 -21.49 -0.56 0.16
CA GLU A 29 -22.50 0.10 0.97
C GLU A 29 -21.89 1.00 2.07
N LEU A 30 -20.83 0.52 2.73
CA LEU A 30 -20.14 1.31 3.75
C LEU A 30 -19.43 2.52 3.14
N TYR A 31 -18.85 2.36 1.95
CA TYR A 31 -18.17 3.42 1.25
C TYR A 31 -19.12 4.51 0.77
N ASP A 32 -20.30 4.13 0.28
CA ASP A 32 -21.35 5.07 -0.11
C ASP A 32 -21.84 5.90 1.09
N LYS A 33 -22.10 5.27 2.21
CA LYS A 33 -22.44 5.97 3.46
C LYS A 33 -21.33 6.93 3.89
N LEU A 34 -20.09 6.54 3.73
CA LEU A 34 -18.94 7.40 4.03
C LEU A 34 -18.89 8.64 3.12
N ILE A 35 -19.21 8.47 1.82
CA ILE A 35 -19.28 9.57 0.87
C ILE A 35 -20.41 10.53 1.26
N GLU A 36 -21.61 10.02 1.57
CA GLU A 36 -22.76 10.84 2.01
C GLU A 36 -22.41 11.71 3.20
N VAL A 37 -21.83 11.12 4.25
CA VAL A 37 -21.41 11.86 5.47
C VAL A 37 -20.36 12.92 5.13
N ARG A 38 -19.39 12.61 4.26
CA ARG A 38 -18.36 13.57 3.84
C ARG A 38 -18.94 14.75 3.05
N VAL A 39 -19.90 14.48 2.16
CA VAL A 39 -20.60 15.52 1.41
C VAL A 39 -21.42 16.42 2.36
N GLU A 40 -22.09 15.84 3.34
CA GLU A 40 -22.83 16.59 4.34
C GLU A 40 -21.90 17.48 5.21
N MET A 41 -20.76 16.94 5.61
CA MET A 41 -19.72 17.71 6.32
C MET A 41 -19.25 18.93 5.51
N ALA A 42 -18.96 18.74 4.22
CA ALA A 42 -18.52 19.82 3.35
C ALA A 42 -19.59 20.92 3.26
N LYS A 43 -20.85 20.55 3.02
CA LYS A 43 -21.96 21.50 2.96
C LYS A 43 -22.15 22.28 4.27
N LYS A 44 -22.09 21.62 5.43
CA LYS A 44 -22.19 22.26 6.74
C LYS A 44 -21.06 23.26 7.02
N LEU A 45 -19.90 23.05 6.43
CA LEU A 45 -18.74 23.93 6.56
C LEU A 45 -18.64 24.98 5.44
N GLY A 46 -19.64 25.05 4.54
CA GLY A 46 -19.71 26.05 3.48
C GLY A 46 -18.83 25.75 2.26
N TYR A 47 -18.45 24.50 2.04
CA TYR A 47 -17.71 24.06 0.86
C TYR A 47 -18.66 23.49 -0.20
N ASP A 48 -18.40 23.75 -1.46
CA ASP A 48 -19.20 23.21 -2.58
C ASP A 48 -19.05 21.68 -2.71
N ASN A 49 -17.85 21.16 -2.38
CA ASN A 49 -17.57 19.74 -2.42
C ASN A 49 -16.59 19.33 -1.33
N TYR A 50 -16.55 18.02 -1.05
CA TYR A 50 -15.64 17.48 -0.03
C TYR A 50 -14.16 17.54 -0.43
N THR A 51 -13.82 17.63 -1.71
CA THR A 51 -12.42 17.61 -2.18
C THR A 51 -11.62 18.77 -1.61
N GLU A 52 -12.19 19.97 -1.62
CA GLU A 52 -11.55 21.16 -1.05
C GLU A 52 -11.31 21.02 0.45
N LEU A 53 -12.34 20.59 1.20
CA LEU A 53 -12.22 20.31 2.61
C LEU A 53 -11.17 19.23 2.90
N ALA A 54 -11.15 18.16 2.08
CA ALA A 54 -10.18 17.07 2.21
C ALA A 54 -8.74 17.54 2.00
N TYR A 55 -8.48 18.43 1.05
CA TYR A 55 -7.14 19.00 0.85
C TYR A 55 -6.66 19.75 2.08
N ARG A 56 -7.52 20.56 2.69
CA ARG A 56 -7.21 21.27 3.95
C ARG A 56 -6.96 20.30 5.11
N ASN A 57 -7.82 19.29 5.27
CA ASN A 57 -7.68 18.29 6.33
C ASN A 57 -6.41 17.45 6.19
N MET A 58 -5.93 17.22 4.97
CA MET A 58 -4.67 16.53 4.70
C MET A 58 -3.45 17.45 4.76
N GLY A 59 -3.61 18.72 5.14
CA GLY A 59 -2.50 19.70 5.18
C GLY A 59 -1.95 20.05 3.79
N ARG A 60 -2.71 19.84 2.73
CA ARG A 60 -2.31 20.14 1.35
C ARG A 60 -2.62 21.60 1.02
N LEU A 61 -1.85 22.50 1.59
CA LEU A 61 -2.07 23.95 1.46
C LEU A 61 -1.25 24.58 0.33
N ASP A 62 -0.15 23.93 -0.08
CA ASP A 62 0.83 24.50 -1.02
C ASP A 62 0.53 24.14 -2.47
N TYR A 63 -0.44 23.25 -2.74
CA TYR A 63 -0.78 22.81 -4.08
C TYR A 63 -2.28 22.48 -4.21
N THR A 64 -2.79 22.64 -5.42
CA THR A 64 -4.21 22.50 -5.77
C THR A 64 -4.48 21.16 -6.50
N PRO A 65 -5.76 20.77 -6.67
CA PRO A 65 -6.14 19.63 -7.50
C PRO A 65 -5.57 19.68 -8.92
N GLU A 66 -5.47 20.86 -9.54
CA GLU A 66 -4.93 21.04 -10.90
C GLU A 66 -3.42 20.72 -10.94
N HIS A 67 -2.67 21.04 -9.90
CA HIS A 67 -1.26 20.63 -9.80
C HIS A 67 -1.15 19.11 -9.72
N VAL A 68 -2.05 18.44 -8.97
CA VAL A 68 -2.09 16.98 -8.88
C VAL A 68 -2.48 16.35 -10.22
N GLU A 69 -3.38 16.95 -10.96
CA GLU A 69 -3.77 16.47 -12.30
C GLU A 69 -2.59 16.51 -13.28
N LYS A 70 -1.83 17.62 -13.30
CA LYS A 70 -0.60 17.72 -14.10
C LYS A 70 0.42 16.66 -13.70
N PHE A 71 0.58 16.40 -12.43
CA PHE A 71 1.48 15.35 -11.94
C PHE A 71 1.00 13.94 -12.37
N ARG A 72 -0.30 13.66 -12.30
CA ARG A 72 -0.88 12.39 -12.78
C ARG A 72 -0.64 12.21 -14.30
N GLU A 73 -0.77 13.29 -15.06
CA GLU A 73 -0.50 13.25 -16.50
C GLU A 73 0.97 12.91 -16.78
N GLN A 74 1.90 13.47 -16.04
CA GLN A 74 3.32 13.12 -16.14
C GLN A 74 3.56 11.65 -15.79
N ILE A 75 2.91 11.12 -14.75
CA ILE A 75 2.98 9.70 -14.41
C ILE A 75 2.47 8.86 -15.57
N ARG A 76 1.30 9.20 -16.12
CA ARG A 76 0.66 8.46 -17.21
C ARG A 76 1.52 8.43 -18.47
N THR A 77 2.13 9.55 -18.83
CA THR A 77 2.88 9.69 -20.08
C THR A 77 4.34 9.25 -19.99
N VAL A 78 4.96 9.34 -18.83
CA VAL A 78 6.40 9.07 -18.65
C VAL A 78 6.63 7.81 -17.81
N ILE A 79 6.04 7.75 -16.62
CA ILE A 79 6.33 6.67 -15.67
C ILE A 79 5.67 5.35 -16.09
N THR A 80 4.39 5.38 -16.45
CA THR A 80 3.65 4.17 -16.86
C THR A 80 4.32 3.44 -18.03
N PRO A 81 4.72 4.10 -19.13
CA PRO A 81 5.46 3.42 -20.19
C PRO A 81 6.84 2.90 -19.77
N ALA A 82 7.52 3.56 -18.82
CA ALA A 82 8.78 3.07 -18.27
C ALA A 82 8.58 1.78 -17.45
N VAL A 83 7.57 1.76 -16.57
CA VAL A 83 7.19 0.58 -15.79
C VAL A 83 6.79 -0.58 -16.71
N ASP A 84 6.08 -0.30 -17.79
CA ASP A 84 5.67 -1.30 -18.79
C ASP A 84 6.90 -1.98 -19.44
N ARG A 85 7.92 -1.19 -19.81
CA ARG A 85 9.20 -1.74 -20.28
C ARG A 85 9.90 -2.58 -19.24
N MET A 86 9.89 -2.16 -17.98
CA MET A 86 10.48 -2.92 -16.87
C MET A 86 9.75 -4.25 -16.65
N ARG A 87 8.41 -4.27 -16.72
CA ARG A 87 7.59 -5.49 -16.61
C ARG A 87 7.85 -6.46 -17.76
N LYS A 88 7.97 -5.96 -18.99
CA LYS A 88 8.36 -6.78 -20.14
C LYS A 88 9.75 -7.39 -19.98
N ALA A 89 10.70 -6.64 -19.47
CA ALA A 89 12.02 -7.14 -19.17
C ALA A 89 12.02 -8.16 -18.02
N GLN A 90 11.16 -7.98 -17.01
CA GLN A 90 10.95 -8.94 -15.92
C GLN A 90 10.34 -10.25 -16.45
N ALA A 91 9.30 -10.18 -17.27
CA ALA A 91 8.70 -11.36 -17.91
C ALA A 91 9.75 -12.17 -18.66
N LYS A 92 10.58 -11.49 -19.47
CA LYS A 92 11.66 -12.14 -20.22
C LYS A 92 12.69 -12.84 -19.31
N ARG A 93 13.07 -12.21 -18.19
CA ARG A 93 14.00 -12.80 -17.22
C ARG A 93 13.43 -14.04 -16.53
N LEU A 94 12.13 -14.05 -16.30
CA LEU A 94 11.41 -15.14 -15.64
C LEU A 94 10.96 -16.25 -16.60
N GLY A 95 11.16 -16.07 -17.92
CA GLY A 95 10.69 -17.01 -18.94
C GLY A 95 9.16 -17.06 -19.05
N LEU A 96 8.48 -15.93 -18.76
CA LEU A 96 7.03 -15.79 -18.82
C LEU A 96 6.59 -14.98 -20.03
N ASP A 97 5.46 -15.30 -20.61
CA ASP A 97 4.85 -14.51 -21.69
C ASP A 97 4.46 -13.10 -21.19
N SER A 98 3.94 -13.02 -19.96
CA SER A 98 3.58 -11.78 -19.31
C SER A 98 3.61 -11.92 -17.79
N VAL A 99 3.97 -10.83 -17.09
CA VAL A 99 3.87 -10.72 -15.63
C VAL A 99 2.42 -10.46 -15.26
N LYS A 100 1.82 -11.34 -14.49
CA LYS A 100 0.49 -11.18 -13.91
C LYS A 100 0.60 -10.61 -12.50
N TYR A 101 -0.53 -10.16 -11.92
CA TYR A 101 -0.59 -9.59 -10.57
C TYR A 101 -0.04 -10.52 -9.47
N TYR A 102 -0.13 -11.83 -9.63
CA TYR A 102 0.46 -12.81 -8.69
C TYR A 102 1.96 -13.07 -8.92
N ASP A 103 2.55 -12.51 -9.99
CA ASP A 103 3.97 -12.61 -10.31
C ASP A 103 4.76 -11.32 -9.88
N GLU A 104 4.09 -10.25 -9.47
CA GLU A 104 4.71 -8.93 -9.23
C GLU A 104 5.83 -8.97 -8.19
N SER A 105 5.69 -9.79 -7.16
CA SER A 105 6.70 -9.95 -6.09
C SER A 105 7.96 -10.70 -6.53
N LEU A 106 7.89 -11.41 -7.67
CA LEU A 106 8.98 -12.24 -8.15
C LEU A 106 9.87 -11.46 -9.14
N THR A 107 10.95 -10.87 -8.67
CA THR A 107 11.88 -10.11 -9.50
C THR A 107 12.96 -10.98 -10.15
N LEU A 108 13.45 -11.99 -9.41
CA LEU A 108 14.47 -12.97 -9.85
C LEU A 108 14.20 -14.29 -9.13
N GLN A 109 14.17 -15.41 -9.83
CA GLN A 109 13.92 -16.73 -9.23
C GLN A 109 14.88 -17.07 -8.07
N ALA A 110 16.16 -16.73 -8.21
CA ALA A 110 17.18 -16.99 -7.19
C ALA A 110 17.22 -15.92 -6.08
N ALA A 111 16.91 -14.66 -6.37
CA ALA A 111 17.05 -13.57 -5.41
C ALA A 111 15.94 -13.56 -4.35
N THR A 112 14.75 -14.04 -4.66
CA THR A 112 13.66 -14.14 -3.68
C THR A 112 13.99 -15.13 -2.58
N GLN A 113 14.66 -16.23 -2.90
CA GLN A 113 15.14 -17.21 -1.92
C GLN A 113 16.27 -16.64 -1.04
N ILE A 114 17.18 -15.86 -1.60
CA ILE A 114 18.29 -15.24 -0.86
C ILE A 114 17.74 -14.16 0.10
N LEU A 115 16.78 -13.34 -0.34
CA LEU A 115 16.18 -12.30 0.50
C LEU A 115 15.32 -12.88 1.63
N SER A 116 14.59 -13.96 1.39
CA SER A 116 13.83 -14.65 2.44
C SER A 116 14.75 -15.33 3.45
N ALA A 117 15.82 -15.98 3.01
CA ALA A 117 16.85 -16.55 3.88
C ALA A 117 17.59 -15.46 4.67
N ALA A 118 17.97 -14.34 4.04
CA ALA A 118 18.59 -13.20 4.72
C ALA A 118 17.64 -12.56 5.74
N LYS A 119 16.34 -12.47 5.42
CA LYS A 119 15.30 -11.96 6.32
C LYS A 119 15.14 -12.84 7.57
N ILE A 120 15.16 -14.17 7.38
CA ILE A 120 15.10 -15.15 8.47
C ILE A 120 16.36 -15.05 9.34
N ILE A 121 17.55 -14.97 8.75
CA ILE A 121 18.83 -14.83 9.44
C ILE A 121 18.90 -13.50 10.20
N TRP A 122 18.43 -12.40 9.59
CA TRP A 122 18.41 -11.08 10.22
C TRP A 122 17.41 -11.01 11.37
N TRP A 123 16.21 -11.62 11.21
CA TRP A 123 15.19 -11.69 12.25
C TRP A 123 15.61 -12.57 13.41
N GLY A 124 16.29 -13.69 13.14
CA GLY A 124 16.83 -14.59 14.18
C GLY A 124 18.03 -14.03 14.95
N ARG A 125 18.74 -13.03 14.37
CA ARG A 125 19.89 -12.34 15.01
C ARG A 125 19.52 -11.04 15.72
N ARG A 126 18.24 -10.67 15.82
CA ARG A 126 17.85 -9.53 16.66
C ARG A 126 18.33 -9.79 18.09
N PRO A 127 19.27 -8.99 18.63
CA PRO A 127 19.53 -9.04 20.06
C PRO A 127 18.19 -8.79 20.75
N LYS A 128 17.80 -9.65 21.68
CA LYS A 128 16.66 -9.39 22.55
C LYS A 128 16.96 -8.05 23.18
N CYS A 129 16.28 -6.98 22.74
CA CYS A 129 16.29 -5.72 23.46
C CYS A 129 15.75 -6.05 24.84
N THR A 130 16.63 -6.26 25.77
CA THR A 130 16.31 -6.27 27.19
C THR A 130 15.64 -4.93 27.42
N ALA A 131 14.38 -4.99 27.78
CA ALA A 131 13.58 -3.83 28.12
C ALA A 131 14.36 -3.05 29.18
N ARG A 132 14.99 -1.95 28.76
CA ARG A 132 15.63 -1.01 29.67
C ARG A 132 14.50 -0.43 30.48
N SER A 133 14.32 -0.93 31.68
CA SER A 133 13.37 -0.45 32.66
C SER A 133 13.53 1.06 32.78
N ARG A 134 12.51 1.82 32.37
CA ARG A 134 12.43 3.26 32.63
C ARG A 134 12.53 3.44 34.16
N PRO A 135 13.44 4.27 34.67
CA PRO A 135 13.43 4.60 36.07
C PRO A 135 12.09 5.27 36.40
N LYS A 136 11.40 4.76 37.42
CA LYS A 136 10.18 5.38 37.96
C LYS A 136 10.50 6.82 38.33
N ARG A 137 9.79 7.80 37.75
CA ARG A 137 9.78 9.17 38.23
C ARG A 137 9.36 9.16 39.70
N ARG A 138 10.26 9.58 40.58
CA ARG A 138 9.94 9.89 41.96
C ARG A 138 9.03 11.12 41.95
N ASN A 139 7.78 10.96 42.37
CA ASN A 139 6.93 12.06 42.75
C ASN A 139 7.50 12.63 44.05
N SER A 140 8.11 13.81 43.98
CA SER A 140 8.38 14.62 45.17
C SER A 140 7.12 15.38 45.49
N SER A 141 6.28 14.80 46.38
CA SER A 141 5.34 15.56 47.17
C SER A 141 6.12 16.14 48.33
N THR A 142 6.28 17.43 48.40
CA THR A 142 6.62 18.17 49.61
C THR A 142 5.64 19.30 49.76
N SER A 143 4.98 19.24 50.83
CA SER A 143 4.35 20.19 51.75
C SER A 143 4.23 21.64 51.31
#